data_b25516b62fac6f8358b2a40fdd5fd5d8
#
_entry.id   b25516b62fac6f8358b2a40fdd5fd5d8
#
_cell.length_a   1.000
_cell.length_b   1.000
_cell.length_c   1.000
_cell.angle_alpha   90.00
_cell.angle_beta   90.00
_cell.angle_gamma   90.00
#
_symmetry.space_group_name_H-M   'P 1'
#
loop_
_entity.id
_entity.type
_entity.pdbx_description
1 polymer ?
#
loop_
_entity_poly.entity_id
_entity_poly.type
_entity_poly.pdbx_seq_one_letter_code
_entity_poly.pdbx_strand_id
1 'polypeptide(L)'
;MLRLGYKASAEQFAPRPLLDFAVEAERNGFDSVFVSDHFQPWRHSDGHAPFAFAWLAATGERTQRVMLGTSVVTPTFRYHPAIVAQAFGTLGSFNPGRMILGVGTGEHLNEGALGISWPDNKERFARLREAVKLIKLLWGEQSVTFDGEYYHTRNATIYDRPAEPIPIYVGAGGPLVAKYAGRAGDGLICTSGKGMELYSEQLLPAFAEGAAAEGRDSSALDKMIEVKVSYDSDRERAMEDTKIWAALALPAEAKAEVDDPREMERLAHEVEGVAHRRWLVSSDPNEHLEQLRPYIELGFNHLVFHAPGNDQARFLKLYASQILPRIRERWGNR
;
A
#
# COMPACT_ATOMS: atom_id res chain seq x y z
N MET A 1 -3.62 -14.56 12.31
CA MET A 1 -2.19 -14.36 12.71
C MET A 1 -1.77 -12.95 12.27
N LEU A 2 -1.16 -12.18 13.18
CA LEU A 2 -0.69 -10.82 12.89
C LEU A 2 0.56 -10.85 11.99
N ARG A 3 0.50 -10.15 10.84
CA ARG A 3 1.62 -9.98 9.90
C ARG A 3 2.26 -8.61 10.05
N LEU A 4 3.59 -8.55 9.98
CA LEU A 4 4.40 -7.35 10.16
C LEU A 4 5.23 -7.13 8.91
N GLY A 5 4.86 -6.11 8.13
CA GLY A 5 5.43 -5.82 6.83
C GLY A 5 6.31 -4.56 6.82
N TYR A 6 7.12 -4.44 5.77
CA TYR A 6 7.93 -3.28 5.46
C TYR A 6 7.36 -2.54 4.24
N LYS A 7 7.21 -1.23 4.33
CA LYS A 7 6.89 -0.36 3.19
C LYS A 7 8.18 0.05 2.47
N ALA A 8 8.36 -0.47 1.28
CA ALA A 8 9.40 -0.03 0.37
C ALA A 8 8.97 1.27 -0.31
N SER A 9 9.50 2.40 0.17
CA SER A 9 9.14 3.75 -0.29
C SER A 9 9.79 4.04 -1.64
N ALA A 10 9.12 3.69 -2.72
CA ALA A 10 9.62 3.84 -4.09
C ALA A 10 9.88 5.28 -4.47
N GLU A 11 9.18 6.24 -3.87
CA GLU A 11 9.31 7.66 -4.13
C GLU A 11 10.56 8.28 -3.51
N GLN A 12 11.19 7.57 -2.56
CA GLN A 12 12.34 8.06 -1.80
C GLN A 12 13.68 7.43 -2.25
N PHE A 13 13.65 6.23 -2.80
CA PHE A 13 14.87 5.47 -3.06
C PHE A 13 14.97 4.98 -4.50
N ALA A 14 16.19 5.06 -5.05
CA ALA A 14 16.52 4.45 -6.32
C ALA A 14 16.25 2.92 -6.29
N PRO A 15 15.95 2.29 -7.44
CA PRO A 15 15.46 0.90 -7.48
C PRO A 15 16.41 -0.11 -6.85
N ARG A 16 17.72 0.07 -6.95
CA ARG A 16 18.71 -0.90 -6.40
C ARG A 16 18.81 -0.81 -4.87
N PRO A 17 19.04 0.35 -4.24
CA PRO A 17 18.99 0.47 -2.78
C PRO A 17 17.64 0.00 -2.19
N LEU A 18 16.52 0.34 -2.85
CA LEU A 18 15.20 -0.07 -2.41
C LEU A 18 15.05 -1.61 -2.39
N LEU A 19 15.62 -2.29 -3.40
CA LEU A 19 15.62 -3.75 -3.46
C LEU A 19 16.50 -4.34 -2.34
N ASP A 20 17.65 -3.76 -2.08
CA ASP A 20 18.54 -4.24 -1.02
C ASP A 20 17.88 -4.08 0.36
N PHE A 21 17.10 -3.01 0.60
CA PHE A 21 16.27 -2.85 1.82
C PHE A 21 15.17 -3.90 1.91
N ALA A 22 14.53 -4.30 0.81
CA ALA A 22 13.54 -5.36 0.82
C ALA A 22 14.14 -6.73 1.22
N VAL A 23 15.33 -7.05 0.70
CA VAL A 23 16.09 -8.25 1.09
C VAL A 23 16.47 -8.18 2.57
N GLU A 24 16.90 -7.02 3.03
CA GLU A 24 17.24 -6.80 4.43
C GLU A 24 16.01 -6.91 5.34
N ALA A 25 14.84 -6.44 4.92
CA ALA A 25 13.59 -6.61 5.65
C ALA A 25 13.27 -8.10 5.86
N GLU A 26 13.40 -8.93 4.82
CA GLU A 26 13.23 -10.38 4.95
C GLU A 26 14.20 -10.99 5.95
N ARG A 27 15.48 -10.61 5.91
CA ARG A 27 16.52 -11.09 6.84
C ARG A 27 16.24 -10.68 8.27
N ASN A 28 15.68 -9.49 8.45
CA ASN A 28 15.29 -8.96 9.76
C ASN A 28 13.91 -9.46 10.24
N GLY A 29 13.32 -10.42 9.57
CA GLY A 29 12.14 -11.15 10.05
C GLY A 29 10.82 -10.46 9.77
N PHE A 30 10.74 -9.51 8.84
CA PHE A 30 9.46 -9.02 8.34
C PHE A 30 8.73 -10.12 7.54
N ASP A 31 7.39 -10.07 7.54
CA ASP A 31 6.53 -11.06 6.91
C ASP A 31 6.13 -10.67 5.48
N SER A 32 6.22 -9.37 5.15
CA SER A 32 5.84 -8.84 3.84
C SER A 32 6.61 -7.58 3.47
N VAL A 33 6.65 -7.29 2.17
CA VAL A 33 7.17 -6.04 1.61
C VAL A 33 6.15 -5.49 0.61
N PHE A 34 5.76 -4.23 0.80
CA PHE A 34 4.83 -3.54 -0.08
C PHE A 34 5.49 -2.32 -0.72
N VAL A 35 5.31 -2.16 -2.02
CA VAL A 35 5.84 -1.04 -2.80
C VAL A 35 4.71 -0.17 -3.33
N SER A 36 4.91 1.14 -3.38
CA SER A 36 4.03 2.07 -4.09
C SER A 36 4.30 2.04 -5.59
N ASP A 37 3.25 2.29 -6.38
CA ASP A 37 3.35 2.42 -7.83
C ASP A 37 3.09 3.86 -8.24
N HIS A 38 4.14 4.64 -8.26
CA HIS A 38 4.13 6.05 -8.65
C HIS A 38 4.82 6.26 -9.99
N PHE A 39 4.28 7.19 -10.81
CA PHE A 39 4.97 7.72 -11.97
C PHE A 39 5.86 8.92 -11.58
N GLN A 40 5.39 9.72 -10.63
CA GLN A 40 6.12 10.84 -10.05
C GLN A 40 6.20 10.72 -8.51
N PRO A 41 7.33 11.13 -7.90
CA PRO A 41 7.47 11.15 -6.44
C PRO A 41 6.71 12.33 -5.81
N TRP A 42 6.55 12.28 -4.47
CA TRP A 42 5.96 13.36 -3.68
C TRP A 42 6.87 14.60 -3.53
N ARG A 43 8.12 14.52 -3.94
CA ARG A 43 9.10 15.62 -3.94
C ARG A 43 10.02 15.47 -5.15
N HIS A 44 10.50 16.61 -5.65
CA HIS A 44 11.39 16.63 -6.80
C HIS A 44 12.83 16.31 -6.42
N SER A 45 13.34 16.96 -5.35
CA SER A 45 14.72 16.79 -4.89
C SER A 45 14.94 15.38 -4.34
N ASP A 46 15.92 14.68 -4.89
CA ASP A 46 16.23 13.28 -4.54
C ASP A 46 15.01 12.34 -4.66
N GLY A 47 14.04 12.69 -5.51
CA GLY A 47 12.86 11.89 -5.75
C GLY A 47 13.13 10.73 -6.71
N HIS A 48 12.43 9.62 -6.52
CA HIS A 48 12.50 8.42 -7.35
C HIS A 48 11.09 7.91 -7.66
N ALA A 49 10.94 7.12 -8.73
CA ALA A 49 9.70 6.43 -9.06
C ALA A 49 9.99 5.17 -9.88
N PRO A 50 10.62 4.13 -9.30
CA PRO A 50 10.84 2.90 -10.02
C PRO A 50 9.53 2.23 -10.40
N PHE A 51 9.49 1.64 -11.59
CA PHE A 51 8.31 0.91 -12.07
C PHE A 51 8.04 -0.32 -11.19
N ALA A 52 6.93 -0.31 -10.47
CA ALA A 52 6.63 -1.27 -9.41
C ALA A 52 6.65 -2.72 -9.89
N PHE A 53 6.13 -3.04 -11.08
CA PHE A 53 6.09 -4.42 -11.58
C PHE A 53 7.48 -4.99 -11.87
N ALA A 54 8.36 -4.18 -12.49
CA ALA A 54 9.75 -4.58 -12.73
C ALA A 54 10.52 -4.74 -11.42
N TRP A 55 10.28 -3.83 -10.46
CA TRP A 55 10.92 -3.89 -9.15
C TRP A 55 10.45 -5.11 -8.34
N LEU A 56 9.14 -5.44 -8.37
CA LEU A 56 8.58 -6.62 -7.71
C LEU A 56 9.16 -7.92 -8.29
N ALA A 57 9.34 -8.00 -9.62
CA ALA A 57 9.98 -9.16 -10.24
C ALA A 57 11.40 -9.36 -9.73
N ALA A 58 12.20 -8.29 -9.72
CA ALA A 58 13.58 -8.33 -9.20
C ALA A 58 13.62 -8.67 -7.70
N THR A 59 12.68 -8.15 -6.91
CA THR A 59 12.59 -8.42 -5.47
C THR A 59 12.17 -9.86 -5.20
N GLY A 60 11.24 -10.39 -5.97
CA GLY A 60 10.79 -11.78 -5.88
C GLY A 60 11.93 -12.79 -6.04
N GLU A 61 12.81 -12.54 -7.03
CA GLU A 61 14.00 -13.37 -7.28
C GLU A 61 15.07 -13.28 -6.17
N ARG A 62 15.06 -12.19 -5.41
CA ARG A 62 16.06 -11.93 -4.35
C ARG A 62 15.57 -12.29 -2.95
N THR A 63 14.28 -12.64 -2.80
CA THR A 63 13.63 -13.01 -1.56
C THR A 63 12.98 -14.38 -1.68
N GLN A 64 12.76 -15.08 -0.54
CA GLN A 64 12.26 -16.45 -0.55
C GLN A 64 10.97 -16.63 0.25
N ARG A 65 10.72 -15.77 1.22
CA ARG A 65 9.68 -15.98 2.23
C ARG A 65 8.65 -14.87 2.31
N VAL A 66 9.08 -13.62 2.18
CA VAL A 66 8.17 -12.47 2.37
C VAL A 66 7.08 -12.43 1.30
N MET A 67 5.87 -12.10 1.74
CA MET A 67 4.80 -11.71 0.83
C MET A 67 5.19 -10.40 0.13
N LEU A 68 4.89 -10.29 -1.15
CA LEU A 68 5.21 -9.11 -1.97
C LEU A 68 3.93 -8.50 -2.52
N GLY A 69 3.80 -7.20 -2.44
CA GLY A 69 2.59 -6.56 -2.95
C GLY A 69 2.75 -5.09 -3.31
N THR A 70 1.68 -4.55 -3.87
CA THR A 70 1.55 -3.11 -4.12
C THR A 70 0.67 -2.45 -3.08
N SER A 71 1.04 -1.24 -2.65
CA SER A 71 0.18 -0.39 -1.84
C SER A 71 0.27 1.06 -2.32
N VAL A 72 -0.46 1.42 -3.40
CA VAL A 72 -1.30 0.59 -4.26
C VAL A 72 -0.99 0.86 -5.72
N VAL A 73 -1.38 -0.04 -6.62
CA VAL A 73 -1.41 0.24 -8.06
C VAL A 73 -2.78 0.76 -8.46
N THR A 74 -2.81 1.63 -9.48
CA THR A 74 -4.06 2.15 -10.08
C THR A 74 -4.33 1.44 -11.40
N PRO A 75 -5.19 0.39 -11.41
CA PRO A 75 -5.40 -0.44 -12.60
C PRO A 75 -6.44 0.17 -13.55
N THR A 76 -6.51 1.50 -13.69
CA THR A 76 -7.67 2.17 -14.29
C THR A 76 -7.35 3.23 -15.34
N PHE A 77 -6.17 3.82 -15.31
CA PHE A 77 -5.81 4.93 -16.21
C PHE A 77 -4.57 4.62 -17.04
N ARG A 78 -3.37 4.83 -16.48
CA ARG A 78 -2.12 4.53 -17.20
C ARG A 78 -1.91 3.05 -17.48
N TYR A 79 -2.66 2.18 -16.83
CA TYR A 79 -2.71 0.74 -17.13
C TYR A 79 -4.10 0.31 -17.53
N HIS A 80 -4.20 -0.50 -18.58
CA HIS A 80 -5.40 -1.28 -18.83
C HIS A 80 -5.46 -2.44 -17.81
N PRO A 81 -6.63 -2.77 -17.21
CA PRO A 81 -6.74 -3.86 -16.21
C PRO A 81 -6.17 -5.20 -16.67
N ALA A 82 -6.29 -5.52 -17.95
CA ALA A 82 -5.74 -6.75 -18.51
C ALA A 82 -4.20 -6.79 -18.44
N ILE A 83 -3.53 -5.64 -18.56
CA ILE A 83 -2.08 -5.56 -18.43
C ILE A 83 -1.66 -5.78 -16.96
N VAL A 84 -2.42 -5.24 -16.02
CA VAL A 84 -2.19 -5.50 -14.58
C VAL A 84 -2.41 -6.98 -14.26
N ALA A 85 -3.48 -7.57 -14.79
CA ALA A 85 -3.75 -9.01 -14.63
C ALA A 85 -2.63 -9.87 -15.21
N GLN A 86 -2.11 -9.55 -16.40
CA GLN A 86 -1.00 -10.25 -17.04
C GLN A 86 0.30 -10.11 -16.22
N ALA A 87 0.62 -8.89 -15.79
CA ALA A 87 1.82 -8.62 -14.99
C ALA A 87 1.81 -9.42 -13.68
N PHE A 88 0.69 -9.39 -12.95
CA PHE A 88 0.57 -10.16 -11.71
C PHE A 88 0.48 -11.67 -11.94
N GLY A 89 -0.08 -12.13 -13.06
CA GLY A 89 0.00 -13.53 -13.48
C GLY A 89 1.45 -14.00 -13.60
N THR A 90 2.29 -13.21 -14.29
CA THR A 90 3.71 -13.47 -14.42
C THR A 90 4.44 -13.42 -13.07
N LEU A 91 4.18 -12.38 -12.26
CA LEU A 91 4.76 -12.24 -10.92
C LEU A 91 4.39 -13.42 -10.02
N GLY A 92 3.13 -13.87 -10.08
CA GLY A 92 2.65 -15.05 -9.33
C GLY A 92 3.28 -16.35 -9.79
N SER A 93 3.63 -16.47 -11.08
CA SER A 93 4.34 -17.63 -11.61
C SER A 93 5.79 -17.72 -11.10
N PHE A 94 6.46 -16.57 -10.94
CA PHE A 94 7.79 -16.50 -10.30
C PHE A 94 7.72 -16.70 -8.79
N ASN A 95 6.63 -16.28 -8.15
CA ASN A 95 6.50 -16.21 -6.70
C ASN A 95 5.18 -16.86 -6.23
N PRO A 96 5.00 -18.18 -6.39
CA PRO A 96 3.76 -18.86 -6.05
C PRO A 96 3.36 -18.62 -4.59
N GLY A 97 2.10 -18.20 -4.36
CA GLY A 97 1.54 -17.94 -3.04
C GLY A 97 2.10 -16.72 -2.29
N ARG A 98 3.02 -15.94 -2.88
CA ARG A 98 3.64 -14.79 -2.22
C ARG A 98 3.17 -13.42 -2.72
N MET A 99 2.37 -13.36 -3.79
CA MET A 99 1.95 -12.08 -4.39
C MET A 99 0.63 -11.58 -3.82
N ILE A 100 0.52 -10.27 -3.61
CA ILE A 100 -0.72 -9.56 -3.24
C ILE A 100 -0.87 -8.36 -4.18
N LEU A 101 -2.02 -8.28 -4.87
CA LEU A 101 -2.36 -7.13 -5.69
C LEU A 101 -3.13 -6.11 -4.85
N GLY A 102 -2.46 -5.06 -4.40
CA GLY A 102 -3.12 -3.92 -3.78
C GLY A 102 -3.53 -2.88 -4.83
N VAL A 103 -4.80 -2.52 -4.87
CA VAL A 103 -5.37 -1.60 -5.88
C VAL A 103 -6.01 -0.37 -5.25
N GLY A 104 -5.99 0.76 -5.97
CA GLY A 104 -6.58 2.01 -5.54
C GLY A 104 -7.16 2.83 -6.70
N THR A 105 -7.77 3.96 -6.37
CA THR A 105 -8.43 4.86 -7.33
C THR A 105 -7.48 5.85 -8.00
N GLY A 106 -6.21 5.88 -7.61
CA GLY A 106 -5.19 6.75 -8.18
C GLY A 106 -5.05 8.11 -7.53
N GLU A 107 -4.07 8.87 -8.01
CA GLU A 107 -3.72 10.21 -7.56
C GLU A 107 -3.39 11.08 -8.76
N HIS A 108 -3.83 12.35 -8.74
CA HIS A 108 -3.59 13.29 -9.84
C HIS A 108 -2.10 13.50 -10.15
N LEU A 109 -1.27 13.50 -9.13
CA LEU A 109 0.19 13.60 -9.24
C LEU A 109 0.78 12.61 -10.27
N ASN A 110 0.20 11.42 -10.39
CA ASN A 110 0.69 10.37 -11.28
C ASN A 110 0.03 10.41 -12.68
N GLU A 111 -1.28 10.63 -12.71
CA GLU A 111 -2.06 10.50 -13.95
C GLU A 111 -2.09 11.82 -14.74
N GLY A 112 -2.17 12.97 -14.05
CA GLY A 112 -2.15 14.30 -14.64
C GLY A 112 -0.85 14.59 -15.39
N ALA A 113 0.27 14.20 -14.84
CA ALA A 113 1.58 14.34 -15.48
C ALA A 113 1.71 13.62 -16.83
N LEU A 114 0.91 12.59 -17.06
CA LEU A 114 0.85 11.86 -18.33
C LEU A 114 -0.19 12.44 -19.30
N GLY A 115 -0.83 13.56 -18.97
CA GLY A 115 -1.90 14.14 -19.76
C GLY A 115 -3.20 13.33 -19.74
N ILE A 116 -3.34 12.43 -18.76
CA ILE A 116 -4.54 11.59 -18.60
C ILE A 116 -5.62 12.42 -17.92
N SER A 117 -6.82 12.44 -18.50
CA SER A 117 -7.98 13.10 -17.90
C SER A 117 -8.26 12.55 -16.49
N TRP A 118 -8.44 13.45 -15.53
CA TRP A 118 -8.68 13.11 -14.12
C TRP A 118 -10.14 13.34 -13.74
N PRO A 119 -10.99 12.32 -13.81
CA PRO A 119 -12.40 12.45 -13.51
C PRO A 119 -12.67 12.53 -11.99
N ASP A 120 -13.92 12.76 -11.64
CA ASP A 120 -14.35 12.82 -10.25
C ASP A 120 -14.20 11.47 -9.51
N ASN A 121 -14.36 11.51 -8.20
CA ASN A 121 -14.24 10.32 -7.34
C ASN A 121 -15.25 9.22 -7.70
N LYS A 122 -16.43 9.56 -8.21
CA LYS A 122 -17.49 8.61 -8.56
C LYS A 122 -17.05 7.77 -9.78
N GLU A 123 -16.56 8.43 -10.82
CA GLU A 123 -16.06 7.74 -12.01
C GLU A 123 -14.79 6.93 -11.71
N ARG A 124 -13.83 7.51 -10.98
CA ARG A 124 -12.61 6.77 -10.59
C ARG A 124 -12.95 5.48 -9.84
N PHE A 125 -13.93 5.54 -8.93
CA PHE A 125 -14.37 4.37 -8.21
C PHE A 125 -15.14 3.38 -9.10
N ALA A 126 -15.96 3.86 -10.04
CA ALA A 126 -16.66 3.00 -11.01
C ALA A 126 -15.65 2.24 -11.88
N ARG A 127 -14.62 2.91 -12.39
CA ARG A 127 -13.50 2.29 -13.14
C ARG A 127 -12.77 1.23 -12.32
N LEU A 128 -12.48 1.52 -11.04
CA LEU A 128 -11.80 0.56 -10.16
C LEU A 128 -12.64 -0.72 -9.99
N ARG A 129 -13.96 -0.60 -9.76
CA ARG A 129 -14.84 -1.76 -9.63
C ARG A 129 -14.84 -2.63 -10.88
N GLU A 130 -14.91 -1.99 -12.04
CA GLU A 130 -14.90 -2.69 -13.33
C GLU A 130 -13.54 -3.34 -13.61
N ALA A 131 -12.44 -2.65 -13.29
CA ALA A 131 -11.09 -3.17 -13.42
C ALA A 131 -10.86 -4.42 -12.55
N VAL A 132 -11.25 -4.39 -11.28
CA VAL A 132 -11.13 -5.54 -10.38
C VAL A 132 -11.96 -6.73 -10.90
N LYS A 133 -13.18 -6.49 -11.39
CA LYS A 133 -14.01 -7.54 -11.99
C LYS A 133 -13.31 -8.16 -13.20
N LEU A 134 -12.78 -7.35 -14.11
CA LEU A 134 -12.08 -7.82 -15.31
C LEU A 134 -10.80 -8.60 -14.96
N ILE A 135 -10.02 -8.14 -13.98
CA ILE A 135 -8.82 -8.85 -13.51
C ILE A 135 -9.19 -10.24 -13.00
N LYS A 136 -10.22 -10.35 -12.14
CA LYS A 136 -10.68 -11.64 -11.61
C LYS A 136 -11.15 -12.59 -12.71
N LEU A 137 -11.90 -12.09 -13.68
CA LEU A 137 -12.33 -12.88 -14.83
C LEU A 137 -11.14 -13.41 -15.63
N LEU A 138 -10.16 -12.56 -15.93
CA LEU A 138 -8.97 -12.94 -16.70
C LEU A 138 -8.09 -13.98 -15.99
N TRP A 139 -8.09 -14.02 -14.66
CA TRP A 139 -7.39 -15.07 -13.91
C TRP A 139 -8.21 -16.35 -13.79
N GLY A 140 -9.54 -16.25 -13.75
CA GLY A 140 -10.45 -17.39 -13.54
C GLY A 140 -10.88 -18.11 -14.81
N GLU A 141 -11.00 -17.41 -15.95
CA GLU A 141 -11.57 -17.93 -17.17
C GLU A 141 -10.53 -18.13 -18.28
N GLN A 142 -10.78 -19.10 -19.17
CA GLN A 142 -9.87 -19.41 -20.27
C GLN A 142 -9.84 -18.29 -21.31
N SER A 143 -10.96 -17.67 -21.59
CA SER A 143 -11.10 -16.60 -22.58
C SER A 143 -12.19 -15.64 -22.12
N VAL A 144 -11.91 -14.35 -22.13
CA VAL A 144 -12.79 -13.31 -21.60
C VAL A 144 -13.17 -12.33 -22.70
N THR A 145 -14.45 -12.29 -23.01
CA THR A 145 -15.06 -11.18 -23.75
C THR A 145 -15.86 -10.36 -22.73
N PHE A 146 -15.37 -9.15 -22.47
CA PHE A 146 -15.92 -8.23 -21.50
C PHE A 146 -16.43 -6.97 -22.19
N ASP A 147 -17.64 -6.58 -21.92
CA ASP A 147 -18.27 -5.37 -22.49
C ASP A 147 -18.75 -4.50 -21.32
N GLY A 148 -17.81 -3.74 -20.74
CA GLY A 148 -18.06 -2.84 -19.64
C GLY A 148 -18.37 -1.42 -20.08
N GLU A 149 -18.52 -0.53 -19.11
CA GLU A 149 -18.66 0.92 -19.38
C GLU A 149 -17.32 1.55 -19.76
N TYR A 150 -16.23 1.08 -19.17
CA TYR A 150 -14.89 1.67 -19.30
C TYR A 150 -13.88 0.74 -19.99
N TYR A 151 -14.04 -0.57 -19.86
CA TYR A 151 -13.10 -1.55 -20.40
C TYR A 151 -13.79 -2.58 -21.25
N HIS A 152 -13.14 -2.93 -22.36
CA HIS A 152 -13.64 -3.93 -23.29
C HIS A 152 -12.53 -4.92 -23.64
N THR A 153 -12.88 -6.20 -23.70
CA THR A 153 -11.98 -7.24 -24.24
C THR A 153 -12.76 -8.14 -25.22
N ARG A 154 -12.01 -8.76 -26.12
CA ARG A 154 -12.56 -9.77 -27.05
C ARG A 154 -11.66 -10.98 -27.04
N ASN A 155 -12.20 -12.12 -26.59
CA ASN A 155 -11.46 -13.39 -26.51
C ASN A 155 -10.07 -13.25 -25.85
N ALA A 156 -9.96 -12.35 -24.85
CA ALA A 156 -8.69 -12.11 -24.16
C ALA A 156 -8.32 -13.30 -23.29
N THR A 157 -7.09 -13.76 -23.41
CA THR A 157 -6.56 -14.91 -22.67
C THR A 157 -5.23 -14.52 -22.02
N ILE A 158 -5.10 -14.76 -20.72
CA ILE A 158 -3.81 -14.75 -20.03
C ILE A 158 -3.27 -16.18 -20.07
N TYR A 159 -2.18 -16.40 -20.81
CA TYR A 159 -1.58 -17.72 -21.00
C TYR A 159 -0.84 -18.20 -19.76
N ASP A 160 -0.10 -17.30 -19.10
CA ASP A 160 0.62 -17.57 -17.87
C ASP A 160 -0.20 -17.06 -16.66
N ARG A 161 -1.24 -17.81 -16.33
CA ARG A 161 -2.08 -17.52 -15.17
C ARG A 161 -1.40 -17.96 -13.89
N PRO A 162 -1.62 -17.26 -12.77
CA PRO A 162 -1.07 -17.67 -11.50
C PRO A 162 -1.65 -19.04 -11.09
N ALA A 163 -0.77 -19.98 -10.71
CA ALA A 163 -1.20 -21.29 -10.22
C ALA A 163 -1.90 -21.19 -8.86
N GLU A 164 -1.44 -20.28 -8.02
CA GLU A 164 -2.04 -19.96 -6.73
C GLU A 164 -2.86 -18.66 -6.86
N PRO A 165 -4.03 -18.55 -6.22
CA PRO A 165 -4.81 -17.32 -6.21
C PRO A 165 -4.01 -16.13 -5.70
N ILE A 166 -4.06 -15.00 -6.40
CA ILE A 166 -3.46 -13.74 -5.96
C ILE A 166 -4.53 -12.93 -5.25
N PRO A 167 -4.42 -12.69 -3.93
CA PRO A 167 -5.36 -11.86 -3.20
C PRO A 167 -5.36 -10.42 -3.73
N ILE A 168 -6.56 -9.84 -3.89
CA ILE A 168 -6.75 -8.44 -4.27
C ILE A 168 -7.15 -7.65 -3.03
N TYR A 169 -6.26 -6.74 -2.59
CA TYR A 169 -6.56 -5.83 -1.50
C TYR A 169 -6.94 -4.46 -2.06
N VAL A 170 -7.98 -3.84 -1.49
CA VAL A 170 -8.51 -2.56 -1.98
C VAL A 170 -8.15 -1.44 -1.01
N GLY A 171 -7.45 -0.43 -1.51
CA GLY A 171 -7.09 0.77 -0.77
C GLY A 171 -8.30 1.68 -0.56
N ALA A 172 -8.64 1.97 0.70
CA ALA A 172 -9.80 2.78 1.05
C ALA A 172 -9.45 3.92 2.01
N GLY A 173 -9.86 5.12 1.64
CA GLY A 173 -9.83 6.31 2.47
C GLY A 173 -11.21 6.77 2.98
N GLY A 174 -12.28 6.07 2.58
CA GLY A 174 -13.66 6.37 2.98
C GLY A 174 -14.56 5.12 2.97
N PRO A 175 -15.76 5.20 3.58
CA PRO A 175 -16.63 4.06 3.83
C PRO A 175 -17.14 3.38 2.56
N LEU A 176 -17.39 4.12 1.48
CA LEU A 176 -17.89 3.54 0.23
C LEU A 176 -16.90 2.55 -0.38
N VAL A 177 -15.62 2.91 -0.42
CA VAL A 177 -14.56 2.03 -0.96
C VAL A 177 -14.25 0.92 0.04
N ALA A 178 -14.29 1.18 1.34
CA ALA A 178 -14.12 0.15 2.36
C ALA A 178 -15.22 -0.93 2.28
N LYS A 179 -16.48 -0.53 2.06
CA LYS A 179 -17.60 -1.46 1.83
C LYS A 179 -17.34 -2.33 0.58
N TYR A 180 -16.86 -1.73 -0.50
CA TYR A 180 -16.50 -2.47 -1.69
C TYR A 180 -15.33 -3.44 -1.44
N ALA A 181 -14.32 -3.03 -0.66
CA ALA A 181 -13.22 -3.92 -0.27
C ALA A 181 -13.72 -5.18 0.43
N GLY A 182 -14.66 -5.06 1.35
CA GLY A 182 -15.30 -6.19 2.02
C GLY A 182 -16.14 -7.06 1.07
N ARG A 183 -16.85 -6.40 0.16
CA ARG A 183 -17.72 -7.07 -0.82
C ARG A 183 -16.93 -7.86 -1.86
N ALA A 184 -15.90 -7.28 -2.45
CA ALA A 184 -15.25 -7.79 -3.65
C ALA A 184 -13.73 -8.01 -3.52
N GLY A 185 -13.08 -7.43 -2.50
CA GLY A 185 -11.66 -7.63 -2.23
C GLY A 185 -11.40 -8.86 -1.36
N ASP A 186 -10.15 -9.25 -1.26
CA ASP A 186 -9.66 -10.27 -0.32
C ASP A 186 -9.02 -9.63 0.91
N GLY A 187 -8.90 -8.31 0.89
CA GLY A 187 -8.44 -7.49 2.00
C GLY A 187 -8.69 -6.00 1.79
N LEU A 188 -8.54 -5.26 2.90
CA LEU A 188 -8.60 -3.81 2.97
C LEU A 188 -7.19 -3.25 3.14
N ILE A 189 -6.88 -2.14 2.48
CA ILE A 189 -5.68 -1.32 2.75
C ILE A 189 -6.12 0.04 3.25
N CYS A 190 -5.58 0.46 4.40
CA CYS A 190 -5.71 1.81 4.93
C CYS A 190 -4.33 2.44 5.17
N THR A 191 -4.29 3.74 5.45
CA THR A 191 -3.08 4.43 5.92
C THR A 191 -3.32 5.08 7.27
N SER A 192 -2.36 5.02 8.17
CA SER A 192 -2.41 5.64 9.50
C SER A 192 -2.27 7.17 9.47
N GLY A 193 -2.26 7.79 10.63
CA GLY A 193 -2.08 9.24 10.78
C GLY A 193 -3.36 10.04 10.54
N LYS A 194 -4.51 9.43 10.79
CA LYS A 194 -5.84 10.04 10.81
C LYS A 194 -6.50 9.79 12.18
N GLY A 195 -7.61 10.44 12.48
CA GLY A 195 -8.37 10.17 13.70
C GLY A 195 -8.83 8.72 13.77
N MET A 196 -8.80 8.14 14.97
CA MET A 196 -9.16 6.74 15.19
C MET A 196 -10.62 6.44 14.81
N GLU A 197 -11.50 7.44 14.92
CA GLU A 197 -12.92 7.38 14.56
C GLU A 197 -13.13 7.01 13.08
N LEU A 198 -12.21 7.43 12.21
CA LEU A 198 -12.26 7.02 10.80
C LEU A 198 -12.21 5.50 10.66
N TYR A 199 -11.33 4.84 11.41
CA TYR A 199 -11.16 3.38 11.32
C TYR A 199 -12.28 2.64 12.07
N SER A 200 -12.55 3.05 13.32
CA SER A 200 -13.49 2.35 14.21
C SER A 200 -14.95 2.55 13.84
N GLU A 201 -15.33 3.73 13.35
CA GLU A 201 -16.74 4.07 13.11
C GLU A 201 -17.13 4.07 11.64
N GLN A 202 -16.16 4.16 10.72
CA GLN A 202 -16.45 4.27 9.29
C GLN A 202 -15.87 3.12 8.47
N LEU A 203 -14.53 2.94 8.44
CA LEU A 203 -13.91 2.01 7.49
C LEU A 203 -14.15 0.54 7.86
N LEU A 204 -13.88 0.15 9.09
CA LEU A 204 -14.02 -1.24 9.53
C LEU A 204 -15.48 -1.70 9.57
N PRO A 205 -16.46 -0.89 10.07
CA PRO A 205 -17.87 -1.25 9.96
C PRO A 205 -18.36 -1.36 8.51
N ALA A 206 -17.98 -0.43 7.63
CA ALA A 206 -18.35 -0.51 6.22
C ALA A 206 -17.74 -1.72 5.52
N PHE A 207 -16.49 -2.06 5.83
CA PHE A 207 -15.82 -3.27 5.34
C PHE A 207 -16.58 -4.54 5.77
N ALA A 208 -16.94 -4.63 7.04
CA ALA A 208 -17.71 -5.75 7.58
C ALA A 208 -19.10 -5.87 6.95
N GLU A 209 -19.81 -4.73 6.76
CA GLU A 209 -21.08 -4.67 6.07
C GLU A 209 -20.95 -5.18 4.62
N GLY A 210 -19.90 -4.75 3.91
CA GLY A 210 -19.64 -5.20 2.55
C GLY A 210 -19.39 -6.70 2.45
N ALA A 211 -18.62 -7.27 3.37
CA ALA A 211 -18.36 -8.70 3.45
C ALA A 211 -19.66 -9.50 3.74
N ALA A 212 -20.43 -9.05 4.74
CA ALA A 212 -21.68 -9.69 5.13
C ALA A 212 -22.71 -9.70 3.99
N ALA A 213 -22.76 -8.67 3.16
CA ALA A 213 -23.66 -8.60 2.01
C ALA A 213 -23.40 -9.70 0.96
N GLU A 214 -22.20 -10.28 0.94
CA GLU A 214 -21.83 -11.41 0.07
C GLU A 214 -21.68 -12.73 0.86
N GLY A 215 -22.21 -12.78 2.08
CA GLY A 215 -22.15 -13.97 2.95
C GLY A 215 -20.73 -14.32 3.42
N ARG A 216 -19.80 -13.35 3.41
CA ARG A 216 -18.39 -13.54 3.81
C ARG A 216 -18.18 -13.10 5.24
N ASP A 217 -17.32 -13.80 5.95
CA ASP A 217 -16.88 -13.40 7.29
C ASP A 217 -15.73 -12.40 7.19
N SER A 218 -15.96 -11.15 7.61
CA SER A 218 -14.94 -10.10 7.60
C SER A 218 -13.77 -10.38 8.54
N SER A 219 -13.92 -11.27 9.52
CA SER A 219 -12.84 -11.68 10.41
C SER A 219 -11.79 -12.54 9.69
N ALA A 220 -12.20 -13.27 8.66
CA ALA A 220 -11.33 -14.10 7.83
C ALA A 220 -10.62 -13.31 6.73
N LEU A 221 -11.03 -12.06 6.49
CA LEU A 221 -10.43 -11.18 5.49
C LEU A 221 -9.28 -10.36 6.09
N ASP A 222 -8.28 -10.08 5.27
CA ASP A 222 -7.16 -9.27 5.71
C ASP A 222 -7.51 -7.80 5.84
N LYS A 223 -7.07 -7.21 6.93
CA LYS A 223 -7.17 -5.77 7.22
C LYS A 223 -5.77 -5.21 7.39
N MET A 224 -5.22 -4.72 6.28
CA MET A 224 -3.89 -4.14 6.23
C MET A 224 -3.95 -2.65 6.54
N ILE A 225 -3.02 -2.18 7.36
CA ILE A 225 -2.78 -0.76 7.55
C ILE A 225 -1.31 -0.43 7.33
N GLU A 226 -1.05 0.56 6.46
CA GLU A 226 0.27 1.18 6.34
C GLU A 226 0.45 2.14 7.50
N VAL A 227 1.27 1.75 8.47
CA VAL A 227 1.51 2.54 9.67
C VAL A 227 2.75 3.40 9.46
N LYS A 228 2.54 4.70 9.49
CA LYS A 228 3.62 5.70 9.43
C LYS A 228 4.31 5.78 10.78
N VAL A 229 5.54 5.32 10.83
CA VAL A 229 6.33 5.22 12.05
C VAL A 229 7.68 5.91 11.87
N SER A 230 8.09 6.70 12.85
CA SER A 230 9.44 7.23 12.93
C SER A 230 10.03 6.82 14.27
N TYR A 231 10.78 5.73 14.26
CA TYR A 231 11.37 5.13 15.45
C TYR A 231 12.91 5.12 15.34
N ASP A 232 13.54 5.79 16.28
CA ASP A 232 14.98 5.76 16.46
C ASP A 232 15.31 5.90 17.97
N SER A 233 16.44 5.36 18.41
CA SER A 233 16.94 5.58 19.79
C SER A 233 17.27 7.06 20.08
N ASP A 234 17.45 7.86 19.05
CA ASP A 234 17.57 9.30 19.07
C ASP A 234 16.24 9.94 18.65
N ARG A 235 15.56 10.60 19.61
CA ARG A 235 14.25 11.23 19.36
C ARG A 235 14.32 12.43 18.42
N GLU A 236 15.42 13.18 18.45
CA GLU A 236 15.60 14.34 17.56
C GLU A 236 15.73 13.86 16.11
N ARG A 237 16.48 12.79 15.89
CA ARG A 237 16.59 12.14 14.58
C ARG A 237 15.22 11.61 14.10
N ALA A 238 14.49 10.91 14.98
CA ALA A 238 13.15 10.43 14.64
C ALA A 238 12.19 11.56 14.26
N MET A 239 12.30 12.71 14.89
CA MET A 239 11.51 13.91 14.51
C MET A 239 11.97 14.49 13.18
N GLU A 240 13.27 14.68 12.98
CA GLU A 240 13.83 15.29 11.77
C GLU A 240 13.53 14.47 10.52
N ASP A 241 13.66 13.15 10.60
CA ASP A 241 13.38 12.23 9.50
C ASP A 241 11.97 12.41 8.91
N THR A 242 10.99 12.83 9.72
CA THR A 242 9.60 13.03 9.25
C THR A 242 9.45 14.14 8.22
N LYS A 243 10.38 15.10 8.17
CA LYS A 243 10.35 16.22 7.23
C LYS A 243 10.49 15.79 5.78
N ILE A 244 11.18 14.66 5.52
CA ILE A 244 11.33 14.09 4.17
C ILE A 244 9.96 13.89 3.50
N TRP A 245 8.95 13.55 4.30
CA TRP A 245 7.57 13.30 3.85
C TRP A 245 6.59 14.40 4.28
N ALA A 246 7.05 15.65 4.38
CA ALA A 246 6.22 16.77 4.81
C ALA A 246 4.96 16.96 3.94
N ALA A 247 4.99 16.62 2.66
CA ALA A 247 3.83 16.66 1.77
C ALA A 247 2.63 15.86 2.30
N LEU A 248 2.86 14.83 3.13
CA LEU A 248 1.77 14.08 3.75
C LEU A 248 1.00 14.89 4.79
N ALA A 249 1.57 15.96 5.33
CA ALA A 249 0.91 16.85 6.27
C ALA A 249 0.03 17.92 5.60
N LEU A 250 0.16 18.11 4.29
CA LEU A 250 -0.71 19.01 3.53
C LEU A 250 -2.17 18.54 3.60
N PRO A 251 -3.14 19.48 3.63
CA PRO A 251 -4.55 19.18 3.43
C PRO A 251 -4.81 18.42 2.12
N ALA A 252 -5.84 17.60 2.10
CA ALA A 252 -6.16 16.80 0.91
C ALA A 252 -6.44 17.68 -0.32
N GLU A 253 -7.13 18.80 -0.11
CA GLU A 253 -7.50 19.77 -1.14
C GLU A 253 -6.27 20.43 -1.76
N ALA A 254 -5.25 20.72 -0.95
CA ALA A 254 -4.01 21.35 -1.42
C ALA A 254 -3.18 20.42 -2.32
N LYS A 255 -3.38 19.10 -2.22
CA LYS A 255 -2.68 18.08 -3.01
C LYS A 255 -3.46 17.62 -4.24
N ALA A 256 -4.78 17.82 -4.24
CA ALA A 256 -5.69 17.17 -5.19
C ALA A 256 -5.43 17.55 -6.65
N GLU A 257 -4.98 18.77 -6.89
CA GLU A 257 -4.75 19.33 -8.23
C GLU A 257 -3.26 19.42 -8.61
N VAL A 258 -2.35 18.97 -7.73
CA VAL A 258 -0.91 19.05 -7.98
C VAL A 258 -0.46 17.84 -8.79
N ASP A 259 0.14 18.10 -9.96
CA ASP A 259 0.73 17.13 -10.86
C ASP A 259 2.25 17.34 -11.10
N ASP A 260 2.84 18.37 -10.48
CA ASP A 260 4.28 18.66 -10.52
C ASP A 260 4.93 18.41 -9.14
N PRO A 261 5.91 17.50 -9.05
CA PRO A 261 6.66 17.26 -7.81
C PRO A 261 7.38 18.49 -7.26
N ARG A 262 7.76 19.46 -8.11
CA ARG A 262 8.40 20.72 -7.68
C ARG A 262 7.41 21.58 -6.88
N GLU A 263 6.19 21.68 -7.38
CA GLU A 263 5.13 22.40 -6.68
C GLU A 263 4.72 21.68 -5.39
N MET A 264 4.62 20.34 -5.43
CA MET A 264 4.38 19.55 -4.24
C MET A 264 5.45 19.77 -3.16
N GLU A 265 6.72 19.78 -3.54
CA GLU A 265 7.85 20.06 -2.65
C GLU A 265 7.80 21.50 -2.09
N ARG A 266 7.49 22.48 -2.93
CA ARG A 266 7.33 23.88 -2.50
C ARG A 266 6.24 24.01 -1.41
N LEU A 267 5.09 23.39 -1.63
CA LEU A 267 3.99 23.38 -0.65
C LEU A 267 4.38 22.63 0.63
N ALA A 268 5.12 21.52 0.49
CA ALA A 268 5.57 20.72 1.62
C ALA A 268 6.50 21.49 2.58
N HIS A 269 7.33 22.39 2.08
CA HIS A 269 8.19 23.23 2.92
C HIS A 269 7.39 24.11 3.90
N GLU A 270 6.17 24.53 3.54
CA GLU A 270 5.33 25.34 4.41
C GLU A 270 4.82 24.58 5.64
N VAL A 271 4.84 23.24 5.59
CA VAL A 271 4.30 22.36 6.65
C VAL A 271 5.35 21.44 7.30
N GLU A 272 6.63 21.61 7.00
CA GLU A 272 7.72 20.80 7.60
C GLU A 272 7.69 20.79 9.13
N GLY A 273 7.41 21.95 9.75
CA GLY A 273 7.34 22.07 11.21
C GLY A 273 6.26 21.20 11.87
N VAL A 274 5.28 20.73 11.10
CA VAL A 274 4.18 19.88 11.59
C VAL A 274 4.17 18.49 10.94
N ALA A 275 5.15 18.15 10.11
CA ALA A 275 5.23 16.87 9.40
C ALA A 275 5.14 15.68 10.36
N HIS A 276 5.76 15.78 11.53
CA HIS A 276 5.76 14.74 12.58
C HIS A 276 4.34 14.32 13.03
N ARG A 277 3.33 15.18 12.89
CA ARG A 277 1.93 14.89 13.28
C ARG A 277 1.30 13.76 12.47
N ARG A 278 1.90 13.40 11.35
CA ARG A 278 1.45 12.29 10.48
C ARG A 278 2.11 10.96 10.85
N TRP A 279 3.02 10.95 11.82
CA TRP A 279 3.85 9.82 12.17
C TRP A 279 3.69 9.44 13.64
N LEU A 280 3.84 8.16 13.94
CA LEU A 280 4.06 7.70 15.30
C LEU A 280 5.55 7.87 15.59
N VAL A 281 5.89 8.96 16.28
CA VAL A 281 7.28 9.30 16.60
C VAL A 281 7.60 8.83 18.01
N SER A 282 8.66 8.03 18.17
CA SER A 282 9.12 7.56 19.47
C SER A 282 10.59 7.17 19.48
N SER A 283 11.18 7.14 20.66
CA SER A 283 12.54 6.65 20.92
C SER A 283 12.58 5.57 22.02
N ASP A 284 11.42 5.28 22.61
CA ASP A 284 11.26 4.20 23.60
C ASP A 284 10.39 3.07 23.01
N PRO A 285 10.84 1.79 23.11
CA PRO A 285 10.08 0.69 22.54
C PRO A 285 8.69 0.49 23.15
N ASN A 286 8.50 0.78 24.45
CA ASN A 286 7.21 0.59 25.10
C ASN A 286 6.25 1.71 24.70
N GLU A 287 6.71 2.98 24.64
CA GLU A 287 5.95 4.10 24.06
C GLU A 287 5.50 3.73 22.65
N HIS A 288 6.40 3.19 21.83
CA HIS A 288 6.09 2.84 20.46
C HIS A 288 5.02 1.75 20.34
N LEU A 289 5.11 0.70 21.19
CA LEU A 289 4.08 -0.33 21.21
C LEU A 289 2.71 0.22 21.65
N GLU A 290 2.67 1.14 22.62
CA GLU A 290 1.42 1.77 23.04
C GLU A 290 0.80 2.63 21.92
N GLN A 291 1.61 3.25 21.07
CA GLN A 291 1.14 3.96 19.87
C GLN A 291 0.60 3.00 18.80
N LEU A 292 1.14 1.79 18.65
CA LEU A 292 0.68 0.77 17.72
C LEU A 292 -0.57 0.02 18.19
N ARG A 293 -0.72 -0.12 19.50
CA ARG A 293 -1.79 -0.92 20.15
C ARG A 293 -3.19 -0.62 19.60
N PRO A 294 -3.64 0.64 19.45
CA PRO A 294 -5.00 0.92 18.98
C PRO A 294 -5.33 0.29 17.62
N TYR A 295 -4.39 0.27 16.69
CA TYR A 295 -4.59 -0.35 15.37
C TYR A 295 -4.77 -1.87 15.47
N ILE A 296 -3.95 -2.53 16.30
CA ILE A 296 -4.02 -3.97 16.50
C ILE A 296 -5.32 -4.36 17.23
N GLU A 297 -5.73 -3.57 18.23
CA GLU A 297 -6.97 -3.81 18.97
C GLU A 297 -8.24 -3.57 18.15
N LEU A 298 -8.20 -2.67 17.18
CA LEU A 298 -9.27 -2.51 16.18
C LEU A 298 -9.39 -3.69 15.20
N GLY A 299 -8.42 -4.62 15.21
CA GLY A 299 -8.46 -5.82 14.40
C GLY A 299 -7.72 -5.70 13.06
N PHE A 300 -6.85 -4.70 12.87
CA PHE A 300 -5.87 -4.75 11.78
C PHE A 300 -4.91 -5.89 12.03
N ASN A 301 -4.83 -6.82 11.09
CA ASN A 301 -4.04 -8.05 11.21
C ASN A 301 -2.82 -8.07 10.29
N HIS A 302 -2.57 -6.97 9.55
CA HIS A 302 -1.41 -6.80 8.71
C HIS A 302 -0.90 -5.35 8.81
N LEU A 303 0.12 -5.14 9.63
CA LEU A 303 0.75 -3.83 9.81
C LEU A 303 1.95 -3.71 8.88
N VAL A 304 1.92 -2.76 7.97
CA VAL A 304 3.04 -2.47 7.05
C VAL A 304 3.68 -1.15 7.48
N PHE A 305 4.90 -1.22 7.98
CA PHE A 305 5.59 -0.07 8.58
C PHE A 305 6.29 0.76 7.52
N HIS A 306 5.88 2.03 7.42
CA HIS A 306 6.50 3.05 6.59
C HIS A 306 7.39 3.92 7.46
N ALA A 307 8.69 3.88 7.24
CA ALA A 307 9.67 4.72 7.93
C ALA A 307 10.13 5.88 7.02
N PRO A 308 10.18 7.14 7.53
CA PRO A 308 10.47 8.31 6.71
C PRO A 308 11.96 8.54 6.44
N GLY A 309 12.86 8.03 7.32
CA GLY A 309 14.28 8.35 7.30
C GLY A 309 15.04 7.73 6.13
N ASN A 310 16.15 8.35 5.75
CA ASN A 310 17.01 7.84 4.68
C ASN A 310 17.80 6.58 5.09
N ASP A 311 18.06 6.38 6.39
CA ASP A 311 18.80 5.22 6.90
C ASP A 311 17.86 4.03 7.19
N GLN A 312 17.35 3.44 6.11
CA GLN A 312 16.44 2.30 6.21
C GLN A 312 17.10 1.05 6.82
N ALA A 313 18.40 0.86 6.59
CA ALA A 313 19.13 -0.26 7.20
C ALA A 313 19.13 -0.16 8.74
N ARG A 314 19.33 1.03 9.28
CA ARG A 314 19.22 1.31 10.71
C ARG A 314 17.80 1.07 11.22
N PHE A 315 16.80 1.59 10.53
CA PHE A 315 15.40 1.36 10.89
C PHE A 315 15.07 -0.14 10.96
N LEU A 316 15.38 -0.90 9.93
CA LEU A 316 15.12 -2.34 9.86
C LEU A 316 15.78 -3.10 11.01
N LYS A 317 17.04 -2.76 11.33
CA LYS A 317 17.79 -3.38 12.43
C LYS A 317 17.19 -3.04 13.80
N LEU A 318 16.81 -1.79 14.03
CA LEU A 318 16.17 -1.38 15.29
C LEU A 318 14.82 -2.07 15.47
N TYR A 319 14.01 -2.11 14.41
CA TYR A 319 12.71 -2.80 14.45
C TYR A 319 12.86 -4.28 14.72
N ALA A 320 13.76 -4.96 14.02
CA ALA A 320 14.02 -6.39 14.21
C ALA A 320 14.45 -6.74 15.64
N SER A 321 15.26 -5.89 16.24
CA SER A 321 15.82 -6.17 17.58
C SER A 321 14.92 -5.70 18.73
N GLN A 322 14.14 -4.63 18.55
CA GLN A 322 13.43 -3.97 19.65
C GLN A 322 11.91 -4.01 19.53
N ILE A 323 11.35 -4.02 18.32
CA ILE A 323 9.91 -3.84 18.12
C ILE A 323 9.22 -5.13 17.69
N LEU A 324 9.65 -5.78 16.59
CA LEU A 324 8.98 -6.98 16.08
C LEU A 324 8.86 -8.11 17.11
N PRO A 325 9.90 -8.45 17.91
CA PRO A 325 9.77 -9.52 18.91
C PRO A 325 8.71 -9.20 19.95
N ARG A 326 8.64 -7.95 20.41
CA ARG A 326 7.67 -7.51 21.44
C ARG A 326 6.23 -7.49 20.91
N ILE A 327 6.03 -7.10 19.63
CA ILE A 327 4.71 -7.19 18.98
C ILE A 327 4.27 -8.66 18.93
N ARG A 328 5.16 -9.57 18.50
CA ARG A 328 4.86 -11.00 18.41
C ARG A 328 4.59 -11.63 19.75
N GLU A 329 5.35 -11.30 20.78
CA GLU A 329 5.12 -11.76 22.16
C GLU A 329 3.74 -11.32 22.67
N ARG A 330 3.39 -10.04 22.45
CA ARG A 330 2.16 -9.46 23.04
C ARG A 330 0.90 -9.79 22.25
N TRP A 331 0.97 -9.91 20.91
CA TRP A 331 -0.19 -10.03 20.01
C TRP A 331 -0.08 -11.14 18.94
N GLY A 332 1.01 -11.89 18.89
CA GLY A 332 1.25 -12.87 17.82
C GLY A 332 0.24 -13.99 17.69
N ASN A 333 -0.51 -14.26 18.74
CA ASN A 333 -1.56 -15.30 18.79
C ASN A 333 -2.97 -14.76 18.43
N ARG A 334 -3.09 -13.52 17.97
CA ARG A 334 -4.35 -12.91 17.53
C ARG A 334 -4.66 -13.16 16.08
#